data_7380f53e97ae9e4c181332ead7b4a747
#
_entry.id   7380f53e97ae9e4c181332ead7b4a747
#
_cell.length_a   1.000
_cell.length_b   1.000
_cell.length_c   1.000
_cell.angle_alpha   90.00
_cell.angle_beta   90.00
_cell.angle_gamma   90.00
#
_symmetry.space_group_name_H-M   'P 1'
#
loop_
_entity.id
_entity.type
_entity.pdbx_description
1 polymer ?
#
loop_
_entity_poly.entity_id
_entity_poly.type
_entity_poly.pdbx_seq_one_letter_code
_entity_poly.pdbx_strand_id
1 'polypeptide(L)' 'MSTKHIHTGADLVRFRASVRIECGDCGSARTLSGVELVGACGAGSLAAARARMKCGRCGGKQAVLFILPPL' A
#
# COMPACT_ATOMS: atom_id res chain seq x y z
N MET A 1 -17.76 -4.59 0.44
CA MET A 1 -16.73 -5.38 1.14
C MET A 1 -16.04 -4.52 2.19
N SER A 2 -15.81 -5.08 3.37
CA SER A 2 -15.11 -4.36 4.43
C SER A 2 -13.60 -4.48 4.26
N THR A 3 -12.87 -3.38 4.42
CA THR A 3 -11.39 -3.39 4.38
C THR A 3 -10.79 -3.78 5.74
N LYS A 4 -11.60 -4.02 6.76
CA LYS A 4 -11.14 -4.33 8.11
C LYS A 4 -10.34 -5.64 8.21
N HIS A 5 -10.55 -6.54 7.26
CA HIS A 5 -9.88 -7.85 7.23
C HIS A 5 -8.59 -7.83 6.41
N ILE A 6 -8.22 -6.68 5.86
CA ILE A 6 -7.02 -6.57 5.01
C ILE A 6 -5.89 -6.01 5.86
N HIS A 7 -4.94 -6.87 6.22
CA HIS A 7 -3.81 -6.51 7.07
C HIS A 7 -2.45 -6.81 6.44
N THR A 8 -2.43 -7.61 5.36
CA THR A 8 -1.19 -8.02 4.70
C THR A 8 -1.28 -7.82 3.20
N GLY A 9 -0.13 -7.86 2.52
CA GLY A 9 -0.10 -7.83 1.07
C GLY A 9 -0.81 -9.02 0.47
N ALA A 10 -0.72 -10.20 1.10
CA ALA A 10 -1.43 -11.38 0.65
C ALA A 10 -2.96 -11.18 0.70
N ASP A 11 -3.45 -10.48 1.70
CA ASP A 11 -4.88 -10.16 1.79
C ASP A 11 -5.32 -9.27 0.64
N LEU A 12 -4.48 -8.31 0.23
CA LEU A 12 -4.78 -7.46 -0.91
C LEU A 12 -4.98 -8.28 -2.18
N VAL A 13 -4.08 -9.23 -2.42
CA VAL A 13 -4.19 -10.13 -3.58
C VAL A 13 -5.42 -11.00 -3.48
N ARG A 14 -5.67 -11.57 -2.31
CA ARG A 14 -6.79 -12.47 -2.06
C ARG A 14 -8.14 -11.79 -2.33
N PHE A 15 -8.28 -10.54 -1.88
CA PHE A 15 -9.53 -9.78 -2.02
C PHE A 15 -9.55 -8.88 -3.25
N ARG A 16 -8.52 -8.96 -4.10
CA ARG A 16 -8.39 -8.15 -5.31
C ARG A 16 -8.47 -6.65 -5.01
N ALA A 17 -7.99 -6.25 -3.85
CA ALA A 17 -7.96 -4.86 -3.46
C ALA A 17 -6.74 -4.17 -4.03
N SER A 18 -6.77 -2.84 -4.05
CA SER A 18 -5.65 -2.01 -4.45
C SER A 18 -5.27 -1.13 -3.28
N VAL A 19 -4.14 -0.45 -3.37
CA VAL A 19 -3.72 0.48 -2.34
C VAL A 19 -3.31 1.80 -2.99
N ARG A 20 -3.77 2.90 -2.42
CA ARG A 20 -3.31 4.24 -2.78
C ARG A 20 -2.28 4.67 -1.75
N ILE A 21 -1.12 5.06 -2.21
CA ILE A 21 -0.02 5.51 -1.36
C ILE A 21 0.17 7.01 -1.57
N GLU A 22 0.08 7.77 -0.49
CA GLU A 22 0.31 9.22 -0.53
C GLU A 22 1.53 9.56 0.31
N CYS A 23 2.34 10.47 -0.21
CA CYS A 23 3.49 10.98 0.54
C CYS A 23 3.07 12.21 1.32
N GLY A 24 3.21 12.18 2.65
CA GLY A 24 2.87 13.30 3.51
C GLY A 24 3.83 14.49 3.39
N ASP A 25 5.03 14.27 2.82
CA ASP A 25 6.03 15.33 2.68
C ASP A 25 5.89 16.13 1.39
N CYS A 26 5.68 15.47 0.26
CA CYS A 26 5.64 16.16 -1.03
C CYS A 26 4.27 16.11 -1.70
N GLY A 27 3.32 15.39 -1.13
CA GLY A 27 1.96 15.31 -1.65
C GLY A 27 1.78 14.42 -2.87
N SER A 28 2.83 13.73 -3.33
CA SER A 28 2.68 12.82 -4.46
C SER A 28 1.88 11.58 -4.05
N ALA A 29 1.13 11.03 -4.99
CA ALA A 29 0.30 9.86 -4.74
C ALA A 29 0.40 8.89 -5.92
N ARG A 30 0.24 7.59 -5.62
CA ARG A 30 0.20 6.55 -6.65
C ARG A 30 -0.69 5.42 -6.17
N THR A 31 -1.24 4.67 -7.11
CA THR A 31 -2.08 3.52 -6.81
C THR A 31 -1.39 2.25 -7.31
N LEU A 32 -1.34 1.24 -6.46
CA LEU A 32 -0.77 -0.07 -6.80
C LEU A 32 -1.84 -1.14 -6.59
N SER A 33 -1.84 -2.14 -7.47
CA SER A 33 -2.64 -3.34 -7.22
C SER A 33 -2.00 -4.14 -6.09
N GLY A 34 -2.75 -5.08 -5.52
CA GLY A 34 -2.18 -5.96 -4.50
C GLY A 34 -0.98 -6.73 -5.00
N VAL A 35 -1.04 -7.21 -6.26
CA VAL A 35 0.07 -7.94 -6.88
C VAL A 35 1.31 -7.06 -7.01
N GLU A 36 1.14 -5.82 -7.43
CA GLU A 36 2.25 -4.88 -7.55
C GLU A 36 2.88 -4.58 -6.19
N LEU A 37 2.06 -4.40 -5.17
CA LEU A 37 2.53 -4.14 -3.82
C LEU A 37 3.32 -5.33 -3.27
N VAL A 38 2.81 -6.55 -3.45
CA VAL A 38 3.48 -7.77 -3.02
C VAL A 38 4.82 -7.93 -3.73
N GLY A 39 4.87 -7.61 -5.03
CA GLY A 39 6.11 -7.66 -5.78
C GLY A 39 7.16 -6.68 -5.28
N ALA A 40 6.73 -5.52 -4.76
CA ALA A 40 7.65 -4.49 -4.27
C ALA A 40 8.01 -4.67 -2.80
N CYS A 41 7.04 -5.06 -1.95
CA CYS A 41 7.19 -5.05 -0.50
C CYS A 41 7.02 -6.42 0.16
N GLY A 42 6.65 -7.45 -0.62
CA GLY A 42 6.37 -8.78 -0.09
C GLY A 42 4.93 -8.92 0.40
N ALA A 43 4.55 -10.14 0.77
CA ALA A 43 3.18 -10.48 1.15
C ALA A 43 2.90 -10.33 2.66
N GLY A 44 3.83 -9.76 3.39
CA GLY A 44 3.71 -9.61 4.84
C GLY A 44 2.83 -8.46 5.28
N SER A 45 2.95 -8.08 6.54
CA SER A 45 2.16 -7.03 7.16
C SER A 45 2.23 -5.71 6.38
N LEU A 46 1.08 -5.09 6.17
CA LEU A 46 1.02 -3.77 5.53
C LEU A 46 1.67 -2.70 6.41
N ALA A 47 1.60 -2.84 7.73
CA ALA A 47 2.28 -1.93 8.63
C ALA A 47 3.79 -2.00 8.46
N ALA A 48 4.34 -3.21 8.30
CA ALA A 48 5.77 -3.39 8.05
C ALA A 48 6.16 -2.84 6.67
N ALA A 49 5.31 -3.06 5.66
CA ALA A 49 5.56 -2.52 4.32
C ALA A 49 5.58 -1.00 4.35
N ARG A 50 4.62 -0.38 5.05
CA ARG A 50 4.57 1.07 5.20
C ARG A 50 5.84 1.62 5.84
N ALA A 51 6.36 0.96 6.85
CA ALA A 51 7.56 1.39 7.55
C ALA A 51 8.80 1.37 6.65
N ARG A 52 8.78 0.56 5.59
CA ARG A 52 9.89 0.43 4.63
C ARG A 52 9.75 1.32 3.41
N MET A 53 8.59 1.93 3.23
CA MET A 53 8.33 2.73 2.04
C MET A 53 9.06 4.05 2.07
N LYS A 54 9.59 4.42 0.93
CA LYS A 54 10.19 5.72 0.68
C LYS A 54 9.53 6.35 -0.52
N CYS A 55 9.30 7.65 -0.45
CA CYS A 55 8.84 8.40 -1.62
C CYS A 55 9.96 8.44 -2.66
N GLY A 56 9.66 8.02 -3.90
CA GLY A 56 10.62 8.05 -4.98
C GLY A 56 10.99 9.46 -5.45
N ARG A 57 10.23 10.48 -5.04
CA ARG A 57 10.45 11.87 -5.45
C ARG A 57 11.24 12.67 -4.43
N CYS A 58 10.88 12.55 -3.14
CA CYS A 58 11.53 13.35 -2.09
C CYS A 58 12.33 12.52 -1.10
N GLY A 59 12.28 11.20 -1.18
CA GLY A 59 12.97 10.31 -0.27
C GLY A 59 12.38 10.25 1.14
N GLY A 60 11.26 10.92 1.38
CA GLY A 60 10.60 10.93 2.68
C GLY A 60 9.96 9.60 3.02
N LYS A 61 9.76 9.37 4.31
CA LYS A 61 9.16 8.13 4.81
C LYS A 61 7.76 8.33 5.38
N GLN A 62 7.09 9.40 5.01
CA GLN A 62 5.74 9.73 5.47
C GLN A 62 4.67 9.16 4.56
N ALA A 63 4.76 7.86 4.27
CA ALA A 63 3.79 7.19 3.41
C ALA A 63 2.49 6.92 4.18
N VAL A 64 1.37 7.25 3.56
CA VAL A 64 0.04 6.92 4.08
C VAL A 64 -0.62 5.97 3.09
N LEU A 65 -1.17 4.87 3.59
CA LEU A 65 -1.80 3.86 2.75
C LEU A 65 -3.32 3.92 2.89
N PHE A 66 -4.00 3.93 1.76
CA PHE A 66 -5.45 3.82 1.70
C PHE A 66 -5.81 2.56 0.93
N ILE A 67 -6.60 1.69 1.53
CA ILE A 67 -7.02 0.46 0.88
C ILE A 67 -8.26 0.76 0.04
N LEU A 68 -8.16 0.43 -1.25
CA LEU A 68 -9.25 0.62 -2.22
C LEU A 68 -9.91 -0.73 -2.47
N PRO A 69 -11.23 -0.83 -2.26
CA PRO A 69 -11.93 -2.10 -2.50
C PRO A 69 -11.96 -2.42 -4.00
N PRO A 70 -12.18 -3.69 -4.36
CA PRO A 70 -12.31 -4.06 -5.77
C PRO A 70 -13.56 -3.44 -6.38
N LEU A 71 -13.49 -3.18 -7.66
CA LEU A 71 -14.63 -2.68 -8.43
C LEU A 71 -15.62 -3.77 -8.75
#